data_e1e034aeab2249ef2610807ebc107dd8
#
_entry.id   e1e034aeab2249ef2610807ebc107dd8
#
_cell.length_a   1.000
_cell.length_b   1.000
_cell.length_c   1.000
_cell.angle_alpha   90.00
_cell.angle_beta   90.00
_cell.angle_gamma   90.00
#
_symmetry.space_group_name_H-M   'P 1'
#
loop_
_entity.id
_entity.type
_entity.pdbx_description
1 polymer ?
#
loop_
_entity_poly.entity_id
_entity_poly.type
_entity_poly.pdbx_seq_one_letter_code
_entity_poly.pdbx_strand_id
1 'polypeptide(L)' 'VPLPSREALAATENIVRALGLVKIRLRDHIILAENDYFSMRESNRLPFYDFETGAMLRPYGRE' A
#
# COMPACT_ATOMS: atom_id res chain seq x y z
N VAL A 1 15.41 -8.59 -4.86
CA VAL A 1 14.01 -8.21 -4.64
C VAL A 1 13.88 -6.70 -4.77
N PRO A 2 12.95 -6.22 -5.60
CA PRO A 2 12.72 -4.79 -5.76
C PRO A 2 11.95 -4.24 -4.56
N LEU A 3 12.68 -3.70 -3.60
CA LEU A 3 12.05 -3.15 -2.41
C LEU A 3 11.41 -1.79 -2.71
N PRO A 4 10.30 -1.46 -2.05
CA PRO A 4 9.66 -0.18 -2.29
C PRO A 4 10.49 0.96 -1.72
N SER A 5 10.58 2.03 -2.48
CA SER A 5 11.20 3.25 -2.00
C SER A 5 10.23 3.98 -1.08
N ARG A 6 10.75 5.00 -0.39
CA ARG A 6 9.89 5.82 0.44
C ARG A 6 8.81 6.48 -0.39
N GLU A 7 9.17 6.92 -1.59
CA GLU A 7 8.20 7.54 -2.49
C GLU A 7 7.14 6.55 -2.92
N ALA A 8 7.52 5.29 -3.15
CA ALA A 8 6.55 4.27 -3.54
C ALA A 8 5.57 3.99 -2.41
N LEU A 9 6.07 3.95 -1.18
CA LEU A 9 5.19 3.74 -0.03
C LEU A 9 4.22 4.90 0.12
N ALA A 10 4.70 6.13 -0.04
CA ALA A 10 3.84 7.30 0.06
C ALA A 10 2.79 7.31 -1.04
N ALA A 11 3.18 6.95 -2.25
CA ALA A 11 2.24 6.89 -3.37
C ALA A 11 1.16 5.86 -3.11
N THR A 12 1.55 4.71 -2.56
CA THR A 12 0.58 3.68 -2.23
C THR A 12 -0.44 4.17 -1.21
N GLU A 13 0.02 4.88 -0.18
CA GLU A 13 -0.89 5.41 0.81
C GLU A 13 -1.87 6.41 0.20
N ASN A 14 -1.38 7.25 -0.70
CA ASN A 14 -2.25 8.22 -1.35
C ASN A 14 -3.31 7.54 -2.21
N ILE A 15 -2.92 6.47 -2.91
CA ILE A 15 -3.86 5.73 -3.74
C ILE A 15 -4.89 5.04 -2.86
N VAL A 16 -4.45 4.40 -1.79
CA VAL A 16 -5.36 3.72 -0.88
C VAL A 16 -6.37 4.70 -0.30
N ARG A 17 -5.91 5.89 0.09
CA ARG A 17 -6.79 6.89 0.65
C ARG A 17 -7.79 7.41 -0.39
N ALA A 18 -7.30 7.72 -1.59
CA ALA A 18 -8.16 8.24 -2.64
C ALA A 18 -9.24 7.23 -3.02
N LEU A 19 -8.85 5.98 -3.19
CA LEU A 19 -9.81 4.93 -3.49
C LEU A 19 -10.76 4.71 -2.33
N GLY A 20 -10.25 4.85 -1.11
CA GLY A 20 -11.08 4.69 0.09
C GLY A 20 -12.21 5.70 0.17
N LEU A 21 -11.99 6.90 -0.34
CA LEU A 21 -13.04 7.92 -0.35
C LEU A 21 -14.22 7.49 -1.20
N VAL A 22 -14.02 6.65 -2.18
CA VAL A 22 -15.09 6.11 -3.01
C VAL A 22 -15.35 4.64 -2.68
N LYS A 23 -14.83 4.18 -1.55
CA LYS A 23 -15.09 2.84 -1.02
C LYS A 23 -14.61 1.73 -1.93
N ILE A 24 -13.46 1.95 -2.53
CA ILE A 24 -12.80 0.94 -3.35
C ILE A 24 -11.56 0.47 -2.59
N ARG A 25 -11.42 -0.85 -2.46
CA ARG A 25 -10.30 -1.45 -1.74
C ARG A 25 -9.17 -1.78 -2.70
N LEU A 26 -7.98 -1.26 -2.43
CA LEU A 26 -6.80 -1.65 -3.18
C LEU A 26 -6.34 -3.01 -2.68
N ARG A 27 -6.27 -3.99 -3.58
CA ARG A 27 -5.94 -5.35 -3.20
C ARG A 27 -4.45 -5.58 -3.11
N ASP A 28 -3.68 -4.89 -3.93
CA ASP A 28 -2.22 -5.05 -3.91
C ASP A 28 -1.59 -3.94 -4.72
N HIS A 29 -0.31 -3.78 -4.51
CA HIS A 29 0.54 -2.91 -5.30
C HIS A 29 1.83 -3.68 -5.56
N ILE A 30 2.11 -3.97 -6.81
CA ILE A 30 3.22 -4.83 -7.18
C ILE A 30 4.27 -4.01 -7.88
N ILE A 31 5.51 -4.13 -7.38
CA ILE A 31 6.66 -3.46 -7.96
C ILE A 31 7.42 -4.50 -8.75
N LEU A 32 7.65 -4.20 -10.02
CA LEU A 32 8.27 -5.16 -10.92
C LEU A 32 9.73 -4.80 -11.17
N ALA A 33 10.57 -5.80 -11.20
CA ALA A 33 11.92 -5.73 -11.70
C ALA A 33 12.04 -6.73 -12.82
N GLU A 34 13.21 -6.83 -13.42
CA GLU A 34 13.37 -7.60 -14.65
C GLU A 34 12.91 -9.03 -14.50
N ASN A 35 13.37 -9.71 -13.47
CA ASN A 35 13.01 -11.10 -13.24
C ASN A 35 12.47 -11.33 -11.85
N ASP A 36 11.87 -10.30 -11.27
CA ASP A 36 11.45 -10.39 -9.89
C ASP A 36 10.29 -9.43 -9.67
N TYR A 37 9.64 -9.58 -8.54
CA TYR A 37 8.56 -8.66 -8.17
C TYR A 37 8.48 -8.57 -6.66
N PHE A 38 7.82 -7.52 -6.21
CA PHE A 38 7.58 -7.31 -4.79
C PHE A 38 6.11 -6.98 -4.61
N SER A 39 5.39 -7.81 -3.87
CA SER A 39 3.99 -7.57 -3.57
C SER A 39 3.88 -6.87 -2.22
N MET A 40 3.29 -5.69 -2.21
CA MET A 40 3.10 -4.95 -0.96
C MET A 40 2.22 -5.73 -0.02
N ARG A 41 1.22 -6.40 -0.55
CA ARG A 41 0.31 -7.17 0.28
C ARG A 41 0.99 -8.39 0.88
N GLU A 42 1.71 -9.15 0.06
CA GLU A 42 2.37 -10.37 0.53
C GLU A 42 3.44 -10.06 1.56
N SER A 43 4.06 -8.89 1.45
CA SER A 43 5.11 -8.50 2.37
C SER A 43 4.59 -7.74 3.57
N ASN A 44 3.26 -7.62 3.69
CA ASN A 44 2.61 -6.95 4.81
C ASN A 44 2.95 -5.47 4.87
N ARG A 45 2.99 -4.83 3.71
CA ARG A 45 3.28 -3.39 3.62
C ARG A 45 2.16 -2.61 2.98
N LEU A 46 1.02 -3.24 2.73
CA LEU A 46 -0.11 -2.54 2.12
C LEU A 46 -0.93 -1.87 3.21
N PRO A 47 -1.13 -0.56 3.15
CA PRO A 47 -1.95 0.12 4.16
C PRO A 47 -3.41 -0.29 4.05
N PHE A 48 -4.10 -0.20 5.15
CA PHE A 48 -5.52 -0.48 5.21
C PHE A 48 -6.28 0.80 5.52
N TYR A 49 -7.24 1.14 4.69
CA TYR A 49 -8.06 2.33 4.90
C TYR A 49 -9.40 1.91 5.49
N ASP A 50 -9.72 2.45 6.65
CA ASP A 50 -10.98 2.16 7.32
C ASP A 50 -12.06 3.03 6.71
N PHE A 51 -13.00 2.42 5.98
CA PHE A 51 -14.05 3.15 5.30
C PHE A 51 -14.95 3.92 6.26
N GLU A 52 -15.06 3.46 7.50
CA GLU A 52 -15.98 4.08 8.44
C GLU A 52 -15.37 5.26 9.15
N THR A 53 -14.12 5.15 9.53
CA THR A 53 -13.48 6.20 10.32
C THR A 53 -12.56 7.09 9.52
N GLY A 54 -12.14 6.63 8.33
CA GLY A 54 -11.16 7.35 7.54
C GLY A 54 -9.75 7.19 8.04
N ALA A 55 -9.54 6.28 8.99
CA ALA A 55 -8.20 6.05 9.52
C ALA A 55 -7.38 5.21 8.56
N MET A 56 -6.08 5.49 8.52
CA MET A 56 -5.15 4.72 7.72
C MET A 56 -4.32 3.87 8.66
N LEU A 57 -4.39 2.56 8.50
CA LEU A 57 -3.63 1.63 9.32
C LEU A 57 -2.45 1.13 8.52
N ARG A 58 -1.26 1.22 9.11
CA ARG A 58 -0.03 0.86 8.43
C ARG A 58 0.64 -0.28 9.15
N PRO A 59 0.68 -1.48 8.53
CA PRO A 59 1.35 -2.60 9.19
C PRO A 59 2.85 -2.40 9.33
N TYR A 60 3.42 -1.48 8.55
CA TYR A 60 4.86 -1.25 8.53
C TYR A 60 5.28 0.01 9.24
N GLY A 61 4.37 0.74 9.84
CA GLY A 61 4.62 2.12 10.19
C GLY A 61 5.08 2.40 11.60
N ARG A 62 5.61 1.43 12.26
CA ARG A 62 5.90 1.56 13.67
C ARG A 62 7.35 1.81 13.97
N GLU A 63 8.13 2.15 13.13
CA GLU A 63 9.56 2.28 13.43
C GLU A 63 9.89 3.45 14.27
#